data_9bcce54995ae86a5b4eeb5216050c18f
#
_entry.id   9bcce54995ae86a5b4eeb5216050c18f
#
_cell.length_a   1.000
_cell.length_b   1.000
_cell.length_c   1.000
_cell.angle_alpha   90.00
_cell.angle_beta   90.00
_cell.angle_gamma   90.00
#
_symmetry.space_group_name_H-M   'P 1'
#
loop_
_entity.id
_entity.type
_entity.pdbx_description
1 polymer ?
#
loop_
_entity_poly.entity_id
_entity_poly.type
_entity_poly.pdbx_seq_one_letter_code
_entity_poly.pdbx_strand_id
1 'polypeptide(L)'
;MDTQTQKRFKIWQWRTIIVTMLGYAFFYFVRKNFSFAMPGLSAEYGISNTSFGIVMTIVGLVYGFSRYLNGVLADRMNARYHMSIGLMLCALASLAFGFAPYILGIEIGRAPHTLVVVFAILLVLNNIFQGSGFPPCARLLSHWIPPQELATKMSIWNTSHSIGASLLAILCGFIMGNMGSDVSNSRQDVDKMTYNYVTTLFKDDVKKSDDAIAKVVKVCEPQSVESGYAVDVRYTLKSDVKDTLTQTYLFSQENFLAVKEAVDKAKEQGLALGNSAIAEQCNMSLAQAKATKAIVTRTEHTGAWKWSFWLPGLIALLGALGLFVFLRDTPKSVGLPELESSKTSLDDDAHVDKETRKAFTMKMVYKNPIIWVLAFANFFVYVVRFSVLDWGPKFLTEACNMTYEKAGGAVAVFEIMGILGMIVAGIVTDRLFSGRAHRTCLWCMVGAGAAMGAFYTFYLNPGMVSDGVLIGVLALAGFFIYGPQALIGIAAANQATKKAAATANGLVGIFGYLSTAISGYGVGWLADNFGWNYVFIGVIAMAVVGVLVFLSIWGAKRDGYDKANA
;
A
#
# COMPACT_ATOMS: atom_id res chain seq x y z
N MET A 1 8.01 -22.71 38.70
CA MET A 1 6.52 -22.78 38.53
C MET A 1 6.08 -24.19 38.69
N ASP A 2 4.98 -24.43 39.41
CA ASP A 2 4.32 -25.73 39.46
C ASP A 2 3.69 -26.09 38.09
N THR A 3 3.36 -27.37 37.90
CA THR A 3 2.86 -27.90 36.62
C THR A 3 1.55 -27.23 36.19
N GLN A 4 0.71 -26.83 37.14
CA GLN A 4 -0.59 -26.21 36.86
C GLN A 4 -0.38 -24.73 36.41
N THR A 5 0.48 -24.00 37.05
CA THR A 5 0.86 -22.63 36.70
C THR A 5 1.54 -22.58 35.34
N GLN A 6 2.41 -23.57 35.01
CA GLN A 6 3.03 -23.67 33.68
C GLN A 6 1.99 -23.90 32.57
N LYS A 7 1.00 -24.75 32.78
CA LYS A 7 -0.10 -24.99 31.82
C LYS A 7 -0.91 -23.70 31.59
N ARG A 8 -1.30 -23.01 32.68
CA ARG A 8 -2.01 -21.72 32.60
C ARG A 8 -1.18 -20.66 31.87
N PHE A 9 0.12 -20.59 32.17
CA PHE A 9 1.02 -19.64 31.50
C PHE A 9 1.09 -19.90 29.98
N LYS A 10 1.25 -21.15 29.54
CA LYS A 10 1.26 -21.52 28.11
C LYS A 10 -0.06 -21.16 27.40
N ILE A 11 -1.21 -21.36 28.04
CA ILE A 11 -2.52 -20.98 27.48
C ILE A 11 -2.58 -19.47 27.26
N TRP A 12 -2.20 -18.67 28.25
CA TRP A 12 -2.18 -17.22 28.15
C TRP A 12 -1.14 -16.71 27.15
N GLN A 13 0.01 -17.33 27.06
CA GLN A 13 1.04 -17.02 26.08
C GLN A 13 0.51 -17.17 24.65
N TRP A 14 -0.06 -18.34 24.32
CA TRP A 14 -0.64 -18.56 22.99
C TRP A 14 -1.85 -17.65 22.72
N ARG A 15 -2.68 -17.44 23.72
CA ARG A 15 -3.78 -16.47 23.61
C ARG A 15 -3.26 -15.08 23.25
N THR A 16 -2.23 -14.60 23.93
CA THR A 16 -1.64 -13.28 23.65
C THR A 16 -1.06 -13.24 22.24
N ILE A 17 -0.34 -14.28 21.81
CA ILE A 17 0.23 -14.36 20.46
C ILE A 17 -0.90 -14.29 19.42
N ILE A 18 -1.91 -15.14 19.52
CA ILE A 18 -3.01 -15.20 18.54
C ILE A 18 -3.81 -13.90 18.52
N VAL A 19 -4.16 -13.36 19.69
CA VAL A 19 -4.96 -12.13 19.78
C VAL A 19 -4.18 -10.92 19.22
N THR A 20 -2.88 -10.83 19.47
CA THR A 20 -2.05 -9.75 18.89
C THR A 20 -1.82 -9.95 17.39
N MET A 21 -1.70 -11.20 16.90
CA MET A 21 -1.64 -11.50 15.46
C MET A 21 -2.91 -11.05 14.74
N LEU A 22 -4.06 -11.42 15.27
CA LEU A 22 -5.36 -11.00 14.71
C LEU A 22 -5.53 -9.47 14.77
N GLY A 23 -5.20 -8.88 15.92
CA GLY A 23 -5.25 -7.42 16.06
C GLY A 23 -4.36 -6.70 15.07
N TYR A 24 -3.13 -7.18 14.87
CA TYR A 24 -2.22 -6.57 13.89
C TYR A 24 -2.67 -6.80 12.45
N ALA A 25 -3.28 -7.94 12.13
CA ALA A 25 -3.94 -8.15 10.85
C ALA A 25 -5.09 -7.15 10.62
N PHE A 26 -5.91 -6.85 11.65
CA PHE A 26 -6.98 -5.85 11.54
C PHE A 26 -6.46 -4.42 11.32
N PHE A 27 -5.29 -4.05 11.83
CA PHE A 27 -4.65 -2.79 11.45
C PHE A 27 -4.39 -2.71 9.95
N TYR A 28 -4.03 -3.83 9.31
CA TYR A 28 -3.83 -3.87 7.85
C TYR A 28 -5.13 -3.74 7.07
N PHE A 29 -6.27 -4.18 7.62
CA PHE A 29 -7.60 -3.99 7.00
C PHE A 29 -7.97 -2.52 6.80
N VAL A 30 -7.51 -1.63 7.65
CA VAL A 30 -7.79 -0.18 7.55
C VAL A 30 -6.58 0.66 7.16
N ARG A 31 -5.53 0.00 6.64
CA ARG A 31 -4.31 0.68 6.22
C ARG A 31 -4.14 0.70 4.70
N LYS A 32 -4.44 -0.40 4.02
CA LYS A 32 -4.15 -0.61 2.59
C LYS A 32 -5.40 -0.55 1.70
N ASN A 33 -6.57 -0.37 2.27
CA ASN A 33 -7.84 -0.23 1.55
C ASN A 33 -7.85 0.94 0.56
N PHE A 34 -7.14 2.03 0.84
CA PHE A 34 -7.03 3.18 -0.06
C PHE A 34 -6.49 2.82 -1.45
N SER A 35 -5.48 1.95 -1.52
CA SER A 35 -4.90 1.50 -2.80
C SER A 35 -5.92 0.80 -3.71
N PHE A 36 -6.86 0.05 -3.12
CA PHE A 36 -7.95 -0.61 -3.86
C PHE A 36 -9.07 0.34 -4.23
N ALA A 37 -9.28 1.40 -3.47
CA ALA A 37 -10.30 2.41 -3.74
C ALA A 37 -9.88 3.43 -4.83
N MET A 38 -8.58 3.60 -5.08
CA MET A 38 -8.07 4.60 -6.04
C MET A 38 -8.68 4.51 -7.44
N PRO A 39 -8.88 3.32 -8.07
CA PRO A 39 -9.52 3.26 -9.37
C PRO A 39 -10.93 3.84 -9.35
N GLY A 40 -11.75 3.48 -8.35
CA GLY A 40 -13.10 4.01 -8.18
C GLY A 40 -13.11 5.52 -7.90
N LEU A 41 -12.24 6.00 -7.01
CA LEU A 41 -12.09 7.43 -6.72
C LEU A 41 -11.63 8.23 -7.94
N SER A 42 -10.72 7.66 -8.75
CA SER A 42 -10.30 8.27 -10.01
C SER A 42 -11.45 8.35 -11.01
N ALA A 43 -12.21 7.26 -11.13
CA ALA A 43 -13.36 7.19 -12.04
C ALA A 43 -14.48 8.14 -11.62
N GLU A 44 -14.85 8.18 -10.32
CA GLU A 44 -15.99 8.97 -9.84
C GLU A 44 -15.69 10.46 -9.71
N TYR A 45 -14.50 10.81 -9.24
CA TYR A 45 -14.15 12.20 -8.89
C TYR A 45 -13.04 12.79 -9.77
N GLY A 46 -12.48 12.04 -10.72
CA GLY A 46 -11.41 12.50 -11.60
C GLY A 46 -10.10 12.83 -10.85
N ILE A 47 -9.87 12.22 -9.69
CA ILE A 47 -8.65 12.45 -8.89
C ILE A 47 -7.45 11.91 -9.66
N SER A 48 -6.42 12.73 -9.85
CA SER A 48 -5.20 12.38 -10.58
C SER A 48 -4.29 11.45 -9.77
N ASN A 49 -3.46 10.68 -10.47
CA ASN A 49 -2.44 9.84 -9.84
C ASN A 49 -1.44 10.68 -9.04
N THR A 50 -1.09 11.86 -9.52
CA THR A 50 -0.24 12.82 -8.80
C THR A 50 -0.84 13.20 -7.44
N SER A 51 -2.15 13.49 -7.39
CA SER A 51 -2.85 13.80 -6.14
C SER A 51 -2.84 12.62 -5.18
N PHE A 52 -3.11 11.41 -5.65
CA PHE A 52 -2.98 10.19 -4.84
C PHE A 52 -1.56 9.99 -4.34
N GLY A 53 -0.56 10.21 -5.20
CA GLY A 53 0.85 10.09 -4.86
C GLY A 53 1.30 11.08 -3.77
N ILE A 54 0.82 12.33 -3.81
CA ILE A 54 1.08 13.33 -2.75
C ILE A 54 0.51 12.84 -1.42
N VAL A 55 -0.74 12.40 -1.42
CA VAL A 55 -1.40 11.87 -0.21
C VAL A 55 -0.64 10.68 0.35
N MET A 56 -0.26 9.71 -0.49
CA MET A 56 0.50 8.53 -0.06
C MET A 56 1.87 8.89 0.52
N THR A 57 2.55 9.88 -0.07
CA THR A 57 3.83 10.37 0.45
C THR A 57 3.68 10.95 1.84
N ILE A 58 2.74 11.87 2.04
CA ILE A 58 2.48 12.50 3.34
C ILE A 58 2.12 11.42 4.38
N VAL A 59 1.21 10.53 4.03
CA VAL A 59 0.75 9.42 4.89
C VAL A 59 1.90 8.49 5.28
N GLY A 60 2.79 8.15 4.35
CA GLY A 60 3.95 7.30 4.62
C GLY A 60 4.96 7.95 5.58
N LEU A 61 5.26 9.24 5.38
CA LEU A 61 6.13 10.01 6.26
C LEU A 61 5.54 10.16 7.67
N VAL A 62 4.25 10.50 7.74
CA VAL A 62 3.53 10.62 9.02
C VAL A 62 3.51 9.28 9.77
N TYR A 63 3.28 8.18 9.08
CA TYR A 63 3.32 6.86 9.70
C TYR A 63 4.71 6.52 10.28
N GLY A 64 5.78 6.82 9.53
CA GLY A 64 7.14 6.61 10.02
C GLY A 64 7.41 7.36 11.34
N PHE A 65 7.00 8.63 11.41
CA PHE A 65 7.12 9.45 12.60
C PHE A 65 6.20 8.97 13.74
N SER A 66 4.95 8.66 13.41
CA SER A 66 3.97 8.15 14.38
C SER A 66 4.42 6.85 15.03
N ARG A 67 5.01 5.93 14.26
CA ARG A 67 5.55 4.68 14.78
C ARG A 67 6.62 4.90 15.86
N TYR A 68 7.48 5.92 15.68
CA TYR A 68 8.47 6.29 16.67
C TYR A 68 7.82 6.82 17.95
N LEU A 69 6.88 7.77 17.83
CA LEU A 69 6.17 8.32 19.00
C LEU A 69 5.39 7.26 19.75
N ASN A 70 4.67 6.41 19.04
CA ASN A 70 3.91 5.30 19.65
C ASN A 70 4.83 4.24 20.28
N GLY A 71 6.08 4.12 19.84
CA GLY A 71 7.09 3.31 20.51
C GLY A 71 7.38 3.83 21.92
N VAL A 72 7.60 5.13 22.06
CA VAL A 72 7.81 5.79 23.36
C VAL A 72 6.58 5.69 24.27
N LEU A 73 5.38 5.83 23.67
CA LEU A 73 4.10 5.70 24.39
C LEU A 73 3.87 4.26 24.86
N ALA A 74 4.20 3.27 24.03
CA ALA A 74 4.01 1.86 24.37
C ALA A 74 4.76 1.44 25.62
N ASP A 75 5.94 2.02 25.89
CA ASP A 75 6.71 1.73 27.10
C ASP A 75 6.06 2.31 28.37
N ARG A 76 5.21 3.33 28.24
CA ARG A 76 4.61 4.07 29.36
C ARG A 76 3.15 3.73 29.60
N MET A 77 2.45 3.22 28.58
CA MET A 77 1.02 2.93 28.63
C MET A 77 0.77 1.43 28.72
N ASN A 78 -0.40 1.07 29.26
CA ASN A 78 -0.88 -0.31 29.19
C ASN A 78 -1.11 -0.71 27.74
N ALA A 79 -0.39 -1.71 27.26
CA ALA A 79 -0.38 -2.12 25.85
C ALA A 79 -1.76 -2.61 25.36
N ARG A 80 -2.59 -3.18 26.24
CA ARG A 80 -3.97 -3.57 25.94
C ARG A 80 -4.79 -2.36 25.47
N TYR A 81 -4.80 -1.29 26.27
CA TYR A 81 -5.55 -0.08 25.93
C TYR A 81 -4.95 0.66 24.74
N HIS A 82 -3.63 0.77 24.70
CA HIS A 82 -2.92 1.46 23.61
C HIS A 82 -3.25 0.84 22.25
N MET A 83 -3.17 -0.50 22.13
CA MET A 83 -3.46 -1.19 20.88
C MET A 83 -4.95 -1.13 20.53
N SER A 84 -5.83 -1.36 21.52
CA SER A 84 -7.28 -1.38 21.28
C SER A 84 -7.83 -0.02 20.87
N ILE A 85 -7.44 1.06 21.57
CA ILE A 85 -7.86 2.42 21.26
C ILE A 85 -7.28 2.85 19.91
N GLY A 86 -6.01 2.56 19.63
CA GLY A 86 -5.40 2.86 18.35
C GLY A 86 -6.13 2.23 17.18
N LEU A 87 -6.50 0.94 17.28
CA LEU A 87 -7.26 0.25 16.24
C LEU A 87 -8.68 0.82 16.10
N MET A 88 -9.33 1.15 17.21
CA MET A 88 -10.65 1.78 17.21
C MET A 88 -10.62 3.14 16.47
N LEU A 89 -9.63 3.97 16.76
CA LEU A 89 -9.48 5.28 16.09
C LEU A 89 -9.14 5.13 14.60
N CYS A 90 -8.33 4.13 14.22
CA CYS A 90 -8.11 3.78 12.81
C CYS A 90 -9.42 3.37 12.11
N ALA A 91 -10.22 2.53 12.77
CA ALA A 91 -11.51 2.08 12.24
C ALA A 91 -12.48 3.25 12.04
N LEU A 92 -12.59 4.14 13.03
CA LEU A 92 -13.44 5.34 12.94
C LEU A 92 -12.97 6.28 11.82
N ALA A 93 -11.66 6.50 11.66
CA ALA A 93 -11.12 7.29 10.56
C ALA A 93 -11.42 6.65 9.19
N SER A 94 -11.35 5.32 9.09
CA SER A 94 -11.73 4.58 7.89
C SER A 94 -13.22 4.73 7.57
N LEU A 95 -14.10 4.59 8.55
CA LEU A 95 -15.54 4.79 8.37
C LEU A 95 -15.84 6.22 7.92
N ALA A 96 -15.24 7.23 8.58
CA ALA A 96 -15.39 8.65 8.23
C ALA A 96 -14.94 8.93 6.78
N PHE A 97 -13.89 8.27 6.30
CA PHE A 97 -13.44 8.41 4.92
C PHE A 97 -14.55 8.03 3.91
N GLY A 98 -15.21 6.91 4.13
CA GLY A 98 -16.32 6.46 3.26
C GLY A 98 -17.53 7.40 3.29
N PHE A 99 -17.76 8.12 4.40
CA PHE A 99 -18.85 9.08 4.55
C PHE A 99 -18.49 10.50 4.10
N ALA A 100 -17.23 10.83 3.87
CA ALA A 100 -16.78 12.21 3.60
C ALA A 100 -17.53 12.90 2.44
N PRO A 101 -17.79 12.28 1.27
CA PRO A 101 -18.54 12.94 0.20
C PRO A 101 -19.97 13.29 0.59
N TYR A 102 -20.64 12.43 1.38
CA TYR A 102 -22.00 12.70 1.85
C TYR A 102 -22.04 13.90 2.83
N ILE A 103 -21.09 13.95 3.76
CA ILE A 103 -21.00 15.03 4.77
C ILE A 103 -20.69 16.36 4.09
N LEU A 104 -19.89 16.33 3.02
CA LEU A 104 -19.49 17.53 2.28
C LEU A 104 -20.48 17.92 1.17
N GLY A 105 -21.52 17.13 0.91
CA GLY A 105 -22.47 17.37 -0.18
C GLY A 105 -21.80 17.38 -1.56
N ILE A 106 -20.74 16.58 -1.75
CA ILE A 106 -19.97 16.56 -3.00
C ILE A 106 -20.58 15.55 -3.95
N GLU A 107 -20.98 16.03 -5.13
CA GLU A 107 -21.51 15.21 -6.20
C GLU A 107 -20.42 14.49 -6.99
N ILE A 108 -20.78 13.33 -7.54
CA ILE A 108 -19.95 12.57 -8.47
C ILE A 108 -19.65 13.42 -9.71
N GLY A 109 -18.41 13.36 -10.21
CA GLY A 109 -17.98 14.11 -11.40
C GLY A 109 -17.24 15.41 -11.08
N ARG A 110 -17.35 15.92 -9.90
CA ARG A 110 -16.56 17.07 -9.42
C ARG A 110 -15.68 16.64 -8.26
N ALA A 111 -14.35 16.73 -8.43
CA ALA A 111 -13.44 16.62 -7.30
C ALA A 111 -12.99 18.02 -6.90
N PRO A 112 -13.71 18.73 -6.04
CA PRO A 112 -13.15 19.94 -5.48
C PRO A 112 -11.90 19.56 -4.70
N HIS A 113 -10.88 20.41 -4.74
CA HIS A 113 -9.66 20.24 -3.94
C HIS A 113 -9.97 19.93 -2.48
N THR A 114 -11.10 20.45 -1.98
CA THR A 114 -11.62 20.18 -0.63
C THR A 114 -11.79 18.69 -0.34
N LEU A 115 -12.30 17.88 -1.27
CA LEU A 115 -12.48 16.44 -1.06
C LEU A 115 -11.12 15.74 -0.92
N VAL A 116 -10.15 16.06 -1.78
CA VAL A 116 -8.80 15.50 -1.72
C VAL A 116 -8.11 15.88 -0.40
N VAL A 117 -8.29 17.12 0.04
CA VAL A 117 -7.73 17.60 1.33
C VAL A 117 -8.38 16.85 2.50
N VAL A 118 -9.70 16.67 2.51
CA VAL A 118 -10.40 15.91 3.57
C VAL A 118 -9.96 14.46 3.57
N PHE A 119 -9.83 13.83 2.41
CA PHE A 119 -9.28 12.47 2.30
C PHE A 119 -7.85 12.39 2.84
N ALA A 120 -7.00 13.36 2.50
CA ALA A 120 -5.64 13.43 3.03
C ALA A 120 -5.62 13.55 4.55
N ILE A 121 -6.44 14.43 5.14
CA ILE A 121 -6.55 14.60 6.60
C ILE A 121 -6.99 13.29 7.27
N LEU A 122 -8.04 12.64 6.77
CA LEU A 122 -8.55 11.39 7.35
C LEU A 122 -7.53 10.25 7.25
N LEU A 123 -6.78 10.14 6.13
CA LEU A 123 -5.72 9.16 5.98
C LEU A 123 -4.51 9.48 6.87
N VAL A 124 -4.16 10.75 7.04
CA VAL A 124 -3.12 11.18 7.98
C VAL A 124 -3.50 10.81 9.40
N LEU A 125 -4.73 11.12 9.84
CA LEU A 125 -5.24 10.72 11.16
C LEU A 125 -5.22 9.20 11.34
N ASN A 126 -5.69 8.44 10.34
CA ASN A 126 -5.61 6.99 10.35
C ASN A 126 -4.16 6.53 10.58
N ASN A 127 -3.19 7.09 9.84
CA ASN A 127 -1.80 6.68 9.93
C ASN A 127 -1.07 7.14 11.20
N ILE A 128 -1.53 8.21 11.84
CA ILE A 128 -1.10 8.55 13.21
C ILE A 128 -1.50 7.42 14.17
N PHE A 129 -2.72 6.94 14.09
CA PHE A 129 -3.21 5.87 14.95
C PHE A 129 -2.66 4.48 14.55
N GLN A 130 -2.33 4.26 13.27
CA GLN A 130 -1.66 3.05 12.79
C GLN A 130 -0.31 2.80 13.49
N GLY A 131 0.37 3.87 13.93
CA GLY A 131 1.59 3.77 14.70
C GLY A 131 1.45 2.97 16.01
N SER A 132 0.24 2.89 16.59
CA SER A 132 -0.07 2.13 17.80
C SER A 132 -0.25 0.61 17.56
N GLY A 133 -0.04 0.10 16.35
CA GLY A 133 -0.19 -1.32 16.06
C GLY A 133 1.00 -2.16 16.53
N PHE A 134 2.21 -1.90 16.00
CA PHE A 134 3.38 -2.73 16.25
C PHE A 134 4.02 -2.55 17.65
N PRO A 135 4.26 -1.33 18.17
CA PRO A 135 5.00 -1.16 19.42
C PRO A 135 4.34 -1.85 20.63
N PRO A 136 3.02 -1.73 20.85
CA PRO A 136 2.36 -2.47 21.94
C PRO A 136 2.46 -3.98 21.79
N CYS A 137 2.41 -4.52 20.55
CA CYS A 137 2.61 -5.94 20.31
C CYS A 137 4.00 -6.41 20.72
N ALA A 138 5.04 -5.66 20.32
CA ALA A 138 6.41 -5.99 20.68
C ALA A 138 6.60 -6.03 22.20
N ARG A 139 6.04 -5.05 22.92
CA ARG A 139 6.03 -5.04 24.39
C ARG A 139 5.27 -6.23 24.98
N LEU A 140 4.05 -6.49 24.54
CA LEU A 140 3.26 -7.64 25.02
C LEU A 140 4.01 -8.96 24.84
N LEU A 141 4.55 -9.19 23.64
CA LEU A 141 5.25 -10.42 23.32
C LEU A 141 6.51 -10.60 24.16
N SER A 142 7.25 -9.52 24.47
CA SER A 142 8.43 -9.57 25.35
C SER A 142 8.08 -9.93 26.81
N HIS A 143 6.90 -9.55 27.30
CA HIS A 143 6.42 -9.92 28.64
C HIS A 143 5.88 -11.36 28.74
N TRP A 144 5.34 -11.89 27.62
CA TRP A 144 4.69 -13.20 27.62
C TRP A 144 5.54 -14.32 27.05
N ILE A 145 6.65 -14.01 26.35
CA ILE A 145 7.48 -15.01 25.68
C ILE A 145 8.87 -15.02 26.29
N PRO A 146 9.36 -16.18 26.76
CA PRO A 146 10.75 -16.31 27.22
C PRO A 146 11.76 -15.95 26.11
N PRO A 147 12.91 -15.36 26.43
CA PRO A 147 13.92 -14.95 25.44
C PRO A 147 14.38 -16.08 24.51
N GLN A 148 14.41 -17.32 25.01
CA GLN A 148 14.84 -18.50 24.26
C GLN A 148 13.87 -18.84 23.10
N GLU A 149 12.58 -18.50 23.23
CA GLU A 149 11.53 -18.80 22.26
C GLU A 149 11.10 -17.54 21.48
N LEU A 150 11.57 -16.37 21.90
CA LEU A 150 11.08 -15.08 21.39
C LEU A 150 11.32 -14.93 19.89
N ALA A 151 12.51 -15.28 19.39
CA ALA A 151 12.86 -15.14 17.98
C ALA A 151 11.91 -15.95 17.06
N THR A 152 11.69 -17.23 17.39
CA THR A 152 10.81 -18.12 16.62
C THR A 152 9.36 -17.64 16.65
N LYS A 153 8.85 -17.31 17.85
CA LYS A 153 7.46 -16.88 18.01
C LYS A 153 7.19 -15.50 17.39
N MET A 154 8.18 -14.59 17.45
CA MET A 154 8.11 -13.30 16.74
C MET A 154 8.13 -13.46 15.23
N SER A 155 8.88 -14.43 14.69
CA SER A 155 8.87 -14.72 13.25
C SER A 155 7.50 -15.22 12.79
N ILE A 156 6.87 -16.13 13.56
CA ILE A 156 5.50 -16.59 13.30
C ILE A 156 4.52 -15.41 13.41
N TRP A 157 4.63 -14.62 14.48
CA TRP A 157 3.77 -13.47 14.70
C TRP A 157 3.88 -12.45 13.54
N ASN A 158 5.09 -12.26 13.01
CA ASN A 158 5.32 -11.29 11.94
C ASN A 158 4.59 -11.64 10.63
N THR A 159 4.17 -12.90 10.41
CA THR A 159 3.36 -13.26 9.23
C THR A 159 1.98 -12.62 9.24
N SER A 160 1.50 -12.18 10.40
CA SER A 160 0.17 -11.58 10.58
C SER A 160 -0.10 -10.37 9.69
N HIS A 161 0.91 -9.56 9.40
CA HIS A 161 0.77 -8.39 8.55
C HIS A 161 0.50 -8.76 7.08
N SER A 162 1.20 -9.75 6.54
CA SER A 162 0.98 -10.21 5.17
C SER A 162 -0.32 -10.99 5.05
N ILE A 163 -0.71 -11.77 6.07
CA ILE A 163 -2.02 -12.42 6.12
C ILE A 163 -3.13 -11.35 6.10
N GLY A 164 -3.02 -10.31 6.93
CA GLY A 164 -3.99 -9.22 6.96
C GLY A 164 -4.07 -8.48 5.62
N ALA A 165 -2.92 -8.17 5.00
CA ALA A 165 -2.86 -7.51 3.70
C ALA A 165 -3.45 -8.37 2.57
N SER A 166 -3.19 -9.69 2.56
CA SER A 166 -3.73 -10.63 1.57
C SER A 166 -5.25 -10.76 1.69
N LEU A 167 -5.76 -10.93 2.91
CA LEU A 167 -7.20 -11.02 3.16
C LEU A 167 -7.91 -9.72 2.77
N LEU A 168 -7.32 -8.57 3.08
CA LEU A 168 -7.85 -7.28 2.63
C LEU A 168 -7.86 -7.17 1.11
N ALA A 169 -6.79 -7.60 0.43
CA ALA A 169 -6.70 -7.54 -1.03
C ALA A 169 -7.82 -8.32 -1.71
N ILE A 170 -8.08 -9.55 -1.24
CA ILE A 170 -9.20 -10.38 -1.73
C ILE A 170 -10.54 -9.70 -1.43
N LEU A 171 -10.73 -9.23 -0.19
CA LEU A 171 -11.96 -8.58 0.24
C LEU A 171 -12.24 -7.31 -0.58
N CYS A 172 -11.26 -6.43 -0.74
CA CYS A 172 -11.43 -5.19 -1.52
C CYS A 172 -11.61 -5.48 -3.02
N GLY A 173 -10.91 -6.48 -3.57
CA GLY A 173 -11.13 -6.92 -4.95
C GLY A 173 -12.58 -7.37 -5.17
N PHE A 174 -13.12 -8.20 -4.27
CA PHE A 174 -14.51 -8.61 -4.31
C PHE A 174 -15.48 -7.42 -4.13
N ILE A 175 -15.23 -6.53 -3.19
CA ILE A 175 -16.06 -5.34 -2.95
C ILE A 175 -16.09 -4.46 -4.20
N MET A 176 -14.93 -4.15 -4.76
CA MET A 176 -14.83 -3.28 -5.94
C MET A 176 -15.46 -3.89 -7.18
N GLY A 177 -15.50 -5.23 -7.28
CA GLY A 177 -16.08 -5.95 -8.39
C GLY A 177 -17.60 -6.21 -8.27
N ASN A 178 -18.16 -6.18 -7.05
CA ASN A 178 -19.53 -6.66 -6.82
C ASN A 178 -20.42 -5.70 -6.02
N MET A 179 -19.84 -4.71 -5.30
CA MET A 179 -20.59 -3.79 -4.45
C MET A 179 -20.60 -2.40 -5.09
N GLY A 180 -21.58 -2.11 -5.83
CA GLY A 180 -21.82 -0.77 -6.40
C GLY A 180 -23.32 -0.62 -6.65
N SER A 181 -23.78 0.61 -6.81
CA SER A 181 -25.15 0.86 -7.25
C SER A 181 -25.17 1.04 -8.75
N ASP A 182 -26.12 0.38 -9.42
CA ASP A 182 -26.45 0.71 -10.80
C ASP A 182 -26.87 2.19 -10.87
N VAL A 183 -26.34 2.89 -11.86
CA VAL A 183 -26.81 4.25 -12.15
C VAL A 183 -28.23 4.12 -12.68
N SER A 184 -29.18 4.70 -11.98
CA SER A 184 -30.56 4.77 -12.47
C SER A 184 -30.58 5.62 -13.73
N ASN A 185 -31.49 5.28 -14.70
CA ASN A 185 -31.68 6.02 -15.94
C ASN A 185 -32.40 7.37 -15.70
N SER A 186 -32.16 8.02 -14.56
CA SER A 186 -32.71 9.36 -14.31
C SER A 186 -32.02 10.39 -15.20
N ARG A 187 -32.71 11.46 -15.56
CA ARG A 187 -32.14 12.58 -16.34
C ARG A 187 -30.85 13.12 -15.69
N GLN A 188 -30.83 13.18 -14.40
CA GLN A 188 -29.67 13.64 -13.62
C GLN A 188 -28.43 12.73 -13.77
N ASP A 189 -28.64 11.43 -13.95
CA ASP A 189 -27.54 10.46 -14.13
C ASP A 189 -27.02 10.50 -15.57
N VAL A 190 -27.89 10.72 -16.55
CA VAL A 190 -27.50 10.92 -17.95
C VAL A 190 -26.68 12.19 -18.12
N ASP A 191 -27.04 13.27 -17.45
CA ASP A 191 -26.26 14.52 -17.44
C ASP A 191 -24.86 14.32 -16.84
N LYS A 192 -24.77 13.55 -15.75
CA LYS A 192 -23.49 13.18 -15.13
C LYS A 192 -22.64 12.29 -16.04
N MET A 193 -23.23 11.29 -16.68
CA MET A 193 -22.55 10.43 -17.64
C MET A 193 -21.99 11.25 -18.80
N THR A 194 -22.80 12.11 -19.38
CA THR A 194 -22.42 12.97 -20.50
C THR A 194 -21.28 13.92 -20.13
N TYR A 195 -21.34 14.53 -18.97
CA TYR A 195 -20.25 15.38 -18.46
C TYR A 195 -18.92 14.63 -18.35
N ASN A 196 -18.94 13.40 -17.83
CA ASN A 196 -17.74 12.59 -17.66
C ASN A 196 -17.15 12.10 -18.98
N TYR A 197 -18.01 11.71 -19.91
CA TYR A 197 -17.63 11.35 -21.27
C TYR A 197 -16.89 12.51 -21.94
N VAL A 198 -17.49 13.69 -21.93
CA VAL A 198 -16.91 14.90 -22.51
C VAL A 198 -15.58 15.26 -21.85
N THR A 199 -15.50 15.20 -20.52
CA THR A 199 -14.25 15.49 -19.80
C THR A 199 -13.14 14.51 -20.18
N THR A 200 -13.47 13.24 -20.41
CA THR A 200 -12.49 12.23 -20.82
C THR A 200 -11.99 12.44 -22.24
N LEU A 201 -12.91 12.70 -23.18
CA LEU A 201 -12.55 13.02 -24.56
C LEU A 201 -11.74 14.30 -24.66
N PHE A 202 -12.17 15.34 -23.98
CA PHE A 202 -11.46 16.63 -23.97
C PHE A 202 -10.03 16.49 -23.42
N LYS A 203 -9.83 15.71 -22.37
CA LYS A 203 -8.47 15.45 -21.84
C LYS A 203 -7.60 14.69 -22.84
N ASP A 204 -8.16 13.78 -23.63
CA ASP A 204 -7.42 13.05 -24.66
C ASP A 204 -7.05 13.97 -25.85
N ASP A 205 -7.98 14.83 -26.25
CA ASP A 205 -7.75 15.81 -27.33
C ASP A 205 -6.70 16.84 -26.94
N VAL A 206 -6.73 17.33 -25.69
CA VAL A 206 -5.70 18.22 -25.14
C VAL A 206 -4.31 17.60 -25.17
N LYS A 207 -4.20 16.30 -24.89
CA LYS A 207 -2.92 15.57 -24.94
C LYS A 207 -2.36 15.41 -26.35
N LYS A 208 -3.22 15.46 -27.37
CA LYS A 208 -2.85 15.32 -28.78
C LYS A 208 -2.63 16.66 -29.48
N SER A 209 -3.04 17.76 -28.86
CA SER A 209 -2.88 19.11 -29.41
C SER A 209 -1.48 19.64 -29.15
N ASP A 210 -0.84 20.18 -30.19
CA ASP A 210 0.44 20.86 -30.08
C ASP A 210 0.32 22.20 -29.31
N ASP A 211 -0.89 22.78 -29.28
CA ASP A 211 -1.21 24.00 -28.52
C ASP A 211 -1.74 23.66 -27.13
N ALA A 212 -0.97 24.00 -26.10
CA ALA A 212 -1.37 23.75 -24.73
C ALA A 212 -2.55 24.64 -24.30
N ILE A 213 -3.61 24.01 -23.79
CA ILE A 213 -4.77 24.71 -23.23
C ILE A 213 -4.32 25.48 -21.98
N ALA A 214 -4.67 26.76 -21.94
CA ALA A 214 -4.39 27.62 -20.78
C ALA A 214 -5.43 27.41 -19.68
N LYS A 215 -6.71 27.38 -20.06
CA LYS A 215 -7.82 27.29 -19.11
C LYS A 215 -9.09 26.73 -19.77
N VAL A 216 -9.78 25.79 -19.07
CA VAL A 216 -11.16 25.46 -19.36
C VAL A 216 -12.05 26.54 -18.76
N VAL A 217 -12.79 27.26 -19.60
CA VAL A 217 -13.65 28.37 -19.18
C VAL A 217 -14.95 27.81 -18.63
N LYS A 218 -15.60 26.90 -19.39
CA LYS A 218 -16.89 26.29 -19.01
C LYS A 218 -17.12 24.99 -19.77
N VAL A 219 -17.65 24.00 -19.07
CA VAL A 219 -18.36 22.86 -19.70
C VAL A 219 -19.83 23.20 -19.63
N CYS A 220 -20.48 23.32 -20.79
CA CYS A 220 -21.90 23.70 -20.87
C CYS A 220 -22.80 22.53 -20.45
N GLU A 221 -24.04 22.83 -20.13
CA GLU A 221 -25.03 21.81 -19.82
C GLU A 221 -25.34 20.97 -21.08
N PRO A 222 -25.56 19.64 -20.93
CA PRO A 222 -25.89 18.77 -22.04
C PRO A 222 -27.20 19.19 -22.74
N GLN A 223 -27.17 19.28 -24.06
CA GLN A 223 -28.33 19.53 -24.87
C GLN A 223 -28.79 18.23 -25.55
N SER A 224 -30.07 17.90 -25.49
CA SER A 224 -30.62 16.72 -26.13
C SER A 224 -30.59 16.88 -27.66
N VAL A 225 -30.06 15.86 -28.37
CA VAL A 225 -30.01 15.74 -29.81
C VAL A 225 -30.63 14.41 -30.22
N GLU A 226 -30.94 14.20 -31.52
CA GLU A 226 -31.65 12.99 -32.01
C GLU A 226 -31.03 11.66 -31.58
N SER A 227 -29.69 11.57 -31.43
CA SER A 227 -28.99 10.33 -31.10
C SER A 227 -28.36 10.31 -29.70
N GLY A 228 -28.68 11.28 -28.83
CA GLY A 228 -28.09 11.37 -27.50
C GLY A 228 -28.00 12.78 -26.96
N TYR A 229 -26.83 13.20 -26.57
CA TYR A 229 -26.58 14.51 -25.96
C TYR A 229 -25.35 15.18 -26.57
N ALA A 230 -25.43 16.49 -26.82
CA ALA A 230 -24.34 17.35 -27.24
C ALA A 230 -23.90 18.22 -26.07
N VAL A 231 -22.59 18.34 -25.86
CA VAL A 231 -21.99 19.20 -24.79
C VAL A 231 -20.91 20.04 -25.38
N ASP A 232 -21.00 21.33 -25.17
CA ASP A 232 -19.97 22.30 -25.55
C ASP A 232 -18.96 22.51 -24.42
N VAL A 233 -17.68 22.39 -24.76
CA VAL A 233 -16.56 22.76 -23.88
C VAL A 233 -15.95 24.06 -24.39
N ARG A 234 -15.95 25.07 -23.55
CA ARG A 234 -15.31 26.37 -23.83
C ARG A 234 -13.96 26.44 -23.14
N TYR A 235 -12.91 26.77 -23.90
CA TYR A 235 -11.53 26.82 -23.40
C TYR A 235 -10.71 27.91 -24.08
N THR A 236 -9.59 28.28 -23.50
CA THR A 236 -8.61 29.22 -24.07
C THR A 236 -7.27 28.52 -24.25
N LEU A 237 -6.53 28.87 -25.31
CA LEU A 237 -5.17 28.39 -25.57
C LEU A 237 -4.13 29.27 -24.88
N LYS A 238 -2.95 28.72 -24.61
CA LYS A 238 -1.83 29.48 -24.05
C LYS A 238 -1.30 30.52 -25.07
N SER A 239 -1.42 30.23 -26.36
CA SER A 239 -1.08 31.12 -27.45
C SER A 239 -2.01 32.32 -27.55
N ASP A 240 -3.29 32.15 -27.18
CA ASP A 240 -4.28 33.23 -27.18
C ASP A 240 -5.27 33.06 -26.01
N VAL A 241 -4.99 33.78 -24.92
CA VAL A 241 -5.82 33.73 -23.70
C VAL A 241 -7.08 34.60 -23.84
N LYS A 242 -7.18 35.45 -24.85
CA LYS A 242 -8.31 36.38 -25.03
C LYS A 242 -9.46 35.73 -25.81
N ASP A 243 -9.15 34.83 -26.75
CA ASP A 243 -10.18 34.16 -27.54
C ASP A 243 -10.63 32.85 -26.88
N THR A 244 -11.97 32.73 -26.75
CA THR A 244 -12.61 31.53 -26.20
C THR A 244 -13.04 30.62 -27.34
N LEU A 245 -12.41 29.46 -27.44
CA LEU A 245 -12.75 28.42 -28.39
C LEU A 245 -13.86 27.51 -27.83
N THR A 246 -14.69 26.97 -28.71
CA THR A 246 -15.74 26.02 -28.34
C THR A 246 -15.55 24.73 -29.12
N GLN A 247 -15.58 23.60 -28.42
CA GLN A 247 -15.55 22.28 -29.00
C GLN A 247 -16.78 21.48 -28.52
N THR A 248 -17.55 20.92 -29.46
CA THR A 248 -18.74 20.16 -29.16
C THR A 248 -18.41 18.66 -29.14
N TYR A 249 -18.88 17.96 -28.13
CA TYR A 249 -18.76 16.52 -27.97
C TYR A 249 -20.14 15.88 -27.96
N LEU A 250 -20.27 14.75 -28.67
CA LEU A 250 -21.50 13.98 -28.74
C LEU A 250 -21.40 12.74 -27.87
N PHE A 251 -22.39 12.51 -27.01
CA PHE A 251 -22.57 11.29 -26.25
C PHE A 251 -23.76 10.49 -26.84
N SER A 252 -23.50 9.30 -27.35
CA SER A 252 -24.52 8.40 -27.88
C SER A 252 -24.93 7.36 -26.83
N GLN A 253 -26.21 7.30 -26.54
CA GLN A 253 -26.77 6.31 -25.62
C GLN A 253 -26.70 4.88 -26.22
N GLU A 254 -26.82 4.75 -27.53
CA GLU A 254 -26.66 3.48 -28.24
C GLU A 254 -25.25 2.92 -28.06
N ASN A 255 -24.21 3.76 -28.25
CA ASN A 255 -22.83 3.39 -28.03
C ASN A 255 -22.56 2.99 -26.57
N PHE A 256 -23.18 3.66 -25.61
CA PHE A 256 -23.10 3.30 -24.21
C PHE A 256 -23.66 1.90 -23.93
N LEU A 257 -24.84 1.58 -24.46
CA LEU A 257 -25.46 0.27 -24.28
C LEU A 257 -24.66 -0.85 -24.97
N ALA A 258 -24.15 -0.61 -26.19
CA ALA A 258 -23.32 -1.57 -26.89
C ALA A 258 -22.00 -1.89 -26.12
N VAL A 259 -21.34 -0.87 -25.57
CA VAL A 259 -20.12 -1.07 -24.77
C VAL A 259 -20.45 -1.76 -23.44
N LYS A 260 -21.58 -1.43 -22.82
CA LYS A 260 -22.03 -2.10 -21.60
C LYS A 260 -22.25 -3.60 -21.83
N GLU A 261 -22.98 -3.97 -22.87
CA GLU A 261 -23.21 -5.38 -23.22
C GLU A 261 -21.92 -6.14 -23.53
N ALA A 262 -20.98 -5.51 -24.25
CA ALA A 262 -19.67 -6.11 -24.53
C ALA A 262 -18.85 -6.33 -23.26
N VAL A 263 -18.85 -5.38 -22.33
CA VAL A 263 -18.14 -5.47 -21.05
C VAL A 263 -18.78 -6.53 -20.15
N ASP A 264 -20.12 -6.57 -20.05
CA ASP A 264 -20.84 -7.56 -19.25
C ASP A 264 -20.57 -8.99 -19.74
N LYS A 265 -20.59 -9.20 -21.05
CA LYS A 265 -20.32 -10.49 -21.70
C LYS A 265 -18.88 -10.97 -21.45
N ALA A 266 -17.91 -10.05 -21.49
CA ALA A 266 -16.53 -10.36 -21.16
C ALA A 266 -16.36 -10.71 -19.67
N LYS A 267 -17.08 -10.01 -18.80
CA LYS A 267 -17.08 -10.24 -17.35
C LYS A 267 -17.63 -11.64 -16.99
N GLU A 268 -18.71 -12.08 -17.64
CA GLU A 268 -19.24 -13.45 -17.48
C GLU A 268 -18.21 -14.52 -17.86
N GLN A 269 -17.34 -14.23 -18.82
CA GLN A 269 -16.24 -15.10 -19.25
C GLN A 269 -14.97 -14.95 -18.38
N GLY A 270 -15.01 -14.10 -17.35
CA GLY A 270 -13.86 -13.80 -16.49
C GLY A 270 -12.75 -13.00 -17.20
N LEU A 271 -13.07 -12.34 -18.32
CA LEU A 271 -12.18 -11.52 -19.13
C LEU A 271 -12.48 -10.04 -18.92
N ALA A 272 -11.48 -9.18 -19.12
CA ALA A 272 -11.66 -7.73 -19.21
C ALA A 272 -11.32 -7.27 -20.63
N LEU A 273 -12.25 -6.58 -21.26
CA LEU A 273 -12.05 -6.05 -22.61
C LEU A 273 -11.13 -4.81 -22.56
N GLY A 274 -10.09 -4.81 -23.40
CA GLY A 274 -9.26 -3.64 -23.67
C GLY A 274 -10.00 -2.56 -24.47
N ASN A 275 -9.53 -1.31 -24.40
CA ASN A 275 -10.14 -0.21 -25.15
C ASN A 275 -10.10 -0.44 -26.67
N SER A 276 -9.03 -1.07 -27.18
CA SER A 276 -8.91 -1.43 -28.60
C SER A 276 -9.94 -2.50 -29.03
N ALA A 277 -10.15 -3.51 -28.20
CA ALA A 277 -11.15 -4.53 -28.48
C ALA A 277 -12.58 -3.95 -28.47
N ILE A 278 -12.88 -3.04 -27.56
CA ILE A 278 -14.15 -2.32 -27.54
C ILE A 278 -14.32 -1.43 -28.79
N ALA A 279 -13.25 -0.71 -29.18
CA ALA A 279 -13.28 0.14 -30.38
C ALA A 279 -13.61 -0.68 -31.63
N GLU A 280 -13.02 -1.86 -31.76
CA GLU A 280 -13.25 -2.77 -32.88
C GLU A 280 -14.66 -3.40 -32.83
N GLN A 281 -15.07 -3.95 -31.67
CA GLN A 281 -16.36 -4.62 -31.52
C GLN A 281 -17.57 -3.67 -31.67
N CYS A 282 -17.43 -2.44 -31.17
CA CYS A 282 -18.52 -1.46 -31.19
C CYS A 282 -18.36 -0.42 -32.32
N ASN A 283 -17.42 -0.63 -33.26
CA ASN A 283 -17.18 0.23 -34.44
C ASN A 283 -17.05 1.72 -34.07
N MET A 284 -16.23 2.05 -33.08
CA MET A 284 -16.01 3.41 -32.60
C MET A 284 -14.52 3.78 -32.53
N SER A 285 -14.22 5.07 -32.44
CA SER A 285 -12.81 5.49 -32.26
C SER A 285 -12.24 5.02 -30.91
N LEU A 286 -10.92 4.84 -30.83
CA LEU A 286 -10.26 4.43 -29.60
C LEU A 286 -10.51 5.41 -28.43
N ALA A 287 -10.60 6.71 -28.71
CA ALA A 287 -10.91 7.73 -27.72
C ALA A 287 -12.36 7.59 -27.19
N GLN A 288 -13.31 7.35 -28.07
CA GLN A 288 -14.71 7.09 -27.71
C GLN A 288 -14.85 5.79 -26.92
N ALA A 289 -14.20 4.70 -27.35
CA ALA A 289 -14.19 3.43 -26.63
C ALA A 289 -13.64 3.59 -25.20
N LYS A 290 -12.54 4.31 -25.04
CA LYS A 290 -11.95 4.62 -23.75
C LYS A 290 -12.87 5.47 -22.86
N ALA A 291 -13.46 6.53 -23.43
CA ALA A 291 -14.38 7.41 -22.71
C ALA A 291 -15.66 6.66 -22.30
N THR A 292 -16.25 5.89 -23.20
CA THR A 292 -17.48 5.12 -22.95
C THR A 292 -17.22 3.99 -21.95
N LYS A 293 -16.14 3.23 -22.10
CA LYS A 293 -15.74 2.20 -21.13
C LYS A 293 -15.56 2.78 -19.73
N ALA A 294 -14.90 3.93 -19.61
CA ALA A 294 -14.71 4.58 -18.32
C ALA A 294 -16.05 4.93 -17.65
N ILE A 295 -17.07 5.28 -18.43
CA ILE A 295 -18.41 5.54 -17.91
C ILE A 295 -19.13 4.24 -17.55
N VAL A 296 -19.09 3.23 -18.43
CA VAL A 296 -19.72 1.91 -18.19
C VAL A 296 -19.16 1.29 -16.91
N THR A 297 -17.83 1.22 -16.80
CA THR A 297 -17.18 0.68 -15.60
C THR A 297 -17.52 1.49 -14.35
N ARG A 298 -17.66 2.80 -14.50
CA ARG A 298 -18.03 3.70 -13.41
C ARG A 298 -19.48 3.51 -12.98
N THR A 299 -20.42 3.34 -13.91
CA THR A 299 -21.84 3.13 -13.60
C THR A 299 -22.08 1.81 -12.90
N GLU A 300 -21.35 0.75 -13.27
CA GLU A 300 -21.44 -0.55 -12.62
C GLU A 300 -20.95 -0.54 -11.18
N HIS A 301 -19.95 0.28 -10.86
CA HIS A 301 -19.25 0.24 -9.56
C HIS A 301 -19.31 1.57 -8.82
N THR A 302 -20.27 2.44 -9.16
CA THR A 302 -20.44 3.73 -8.47
C THR A 302 -20.64 3.51 -6.98
N GLY A 303 -19.76 4.10 -6.16
CA GLY A 303 -19.79 3.99 -4.70
C GLY A 303 -19.19 2.70 -4.14
N ALA A 304 -18.73 1.73 -4.95
CA ALA A 304 -18.09 0.52 -4.45
C ALA A 304 -16.89 0.80 -3.55
N TRP A 305 -16.07 1.81 -3.88
CA TRP A 305 -14.90 2.21 -3.10
C TRP A 305 -15.24 2.58 -1.65
N LYS A 306 -16.46 3.06 -1.36
CA LYS A 306 -16.92 3.39 0.01
C LYS A 306 -16.98 2.14 0.86
N TRP A 307 -17.46 1.03 0.30
CA TRP A 307 -17.53 -0.25 0.98
C TRP A 307 -16.15 -0.81 1.31
N SER A 308 -15.10 -0.46 0.51
CA SER A 308 -13.71 -0.78 0.82
C SER A 308 -13.18 -0.08 2.08
N PHE A 309 -13.88 0.95 2.58
CA PHE A 309 -13.61 1.59 3.86
C PHE A 309 -14.59 1.16 4.96
N TRP A 310 -15.87 1.03 4.63
CA TRP A 310 -16.89 0.72 5.63
C TRP A 310 -16.77 -0.71 6.15
N LEU A 311 -16.73 -1.70 5.27
CA LEU A 311 -16.68 -3.10 5.70
C LEU A 311 -15.38 -3.45 6.44
N PRO A 312 -14.17 -3.14 5.93
CA PRO A 312 -12.95 -3.32 6.70
C PRO A 312 -12.91 -2.48 7.98
N GLY A 313 -13.48 -1.27 7.97
CA GLY A 313 -13.60 -0.42 9.14
C GLY A 313 -14.47 -1.03 10.24
N LEU A 314 -15.62 -1.61 9.89
CA LEU A 314 -16.48 -2.33 10.84
C LEU A 314 -15.80 -3.58 11.41
N ILE A 315 -15.12 -4.37 10.56
CA ILE A 315 -14.35 -5.53 11.00
C ILE A 315 -13.24 -5.10 11.98
N ALA A 316 -12.51 -4.03 11.68
CA ALA A 316 -11.48 -3.50 12.56
C ALA A 316 -12.04 -2.96 13.87
N LEU A 317 -13.23 -2.35 13.86
CA LEU A 317 -13.92 -1.88 15.07
C LEU A 317 -14.30 -3.05 15.98
N LEU A 318 -14.87 -4.12 15.42
CA LEU A 318 -15.13 -5.36 16.16
C LEU A 318 -13.83 -5.99 16.67
N GLY A 319 -12.77 -5.96 15.85
CA GLY A 319 -11.43 -6.38 16.26
C GLY A 319 -10.88 -5.58 17.44
N ALA A 320 -11.07 -4.26 17.46
CA ALA A 320 -10.67 -3.41 18.57
C ALA A 320 -11.40 -3.74 19.88
N LEU A 321 -12.71 -4.01 19.81
CA LEU A 321 -13.49 -4.50 20.95
C LEU A 321 -12.99 -5.88 21.42
N GLY A 322 -12.68 -6.77 20.47
CA GLY A 322 -12.07 -8.07 20.77
C GLY A 322 -10.72 -7.93 21.49
N LEU A 323 -9.84 -7.04 21.01
CA LEU A 323 -8.56 -6.75 21.68
C LEU A 323 -8.79 -6.26 23.12
N PHE A 324 -9.73 -5.34 23.29
CA PHE A 324 -10.07 -4.78 24.60
C PHE A 324 -10.54 -5.88 25.57
N VAL A 325 -11.31 -6.86 25.13
CA VAL A 325 -11.82 -7.95 25.96
C VAL A 325 -10.76 -9.02 26.20
N PHE A 326 -10.06 -9.46 25.15
CA PHE A 326 -9.23 -10.68 25.18
C PHE A 326 -7.76 -10.43 25.51
N LEU A 327 -7.23 -9.22 25.33
CA LEU A 327 -5.83 -8.92 25.60
C LEU A 327 -5.58 -8.65 27.09
N ARG A 328 -4.37 -9.00 27.57
CA ARG A 328 -3.90 -8.69 28.92
C ARG A 328 -2.45 -8.18 28.83
N ASP A 329 -2.12 -7.14 29.59
CA ASP A 329 -0.84 -6.43 29.46
C ASP A 329 0.34 -7.31 29.90
N THR A 330 0.27 -7.85 31.11
CA THR A 330 1.37 -8.63 31.69
C THR A 330 0.85 -9.92 32.34
N PRO A 331 1.70 -10.94 32.57
CA PRO A 331 1.35 -12.13 33.32
C PRO A 331 0.77 -11.84 34.71
N LYS A 332 1.30 -10.81 35.39
CA LYS A 332 0.84 -10.37 36.71
C LYS A 332 -0.63 -9.93 36.69
N SER A 333 -1.11 -9.36 35.58
CA SER A 333 -2.51 -8.92 35.43
C SER A 333 -3.54 -10.06 35.48
N VAL A 334 -3.09 -11.30 35.39
CA VAL A 334 -3.92 -12.53 35.49
C VAL A 334 -3.47 -13.47 36.62
N GLY A 335 -2.68 -12.93 37.57
CA GLY A 335 -2.18 -13.69 38.72
C GLY A 335 -1.11 -14.72 38.39
N LEU A 336 -0.37 -14.53 37.29
CA LEU A 336 0.77 -15.36 36.91
C LEU A 336 2.10 -14.66 37.23
N PRO A 337 3.16 -15.40 37.54
CA PRO A 337 4.47 -14.81 37.79
C PRO A 337 5.05 -14.20 36.53
N GLU A 338 5.73 -13.07 36.67
CA GLU A 338 6.48 -12.42 35.59
C GLU A 338 7.73 -13.22 35.23
N LEU A 339 8.14 -13.16 33.97
CA LEU A 339 9.38 -13.77 33.50
C LEU A 339 10.57 -13.01 34.10
N GLU A 340 11.51 -13.73 34.70
CA GLU A 340 12.72 -13.14 35.33
C GLU A 340 13.54 -12.28 34.37
N SER A 341 13.53 -12.65 33.08
CA SER A 341 14.21 -11.89 32.02
C SER A 341 13.64 -10.49 31.77
N SER A 342 12.40 -10.21 32.17
CA SER A 342 11.83 -8.86 32.07
C SER A 342 12.41 -7.89 33.12
N LYS A 343 12.96 -8.43 34.20
CA LYS A 343 13.61 -7.67 35.27
C LYS A 343 15.09 -7.36 34.94
N THR A 344 15.80 -8.32 34.32
CA THR A 344 17.23 -8.21 34.04
C THR A 344 17.58 -7.20 32.93
N SER A 345 16.69 -7.02 31.96
CA SER A 345 16.94 -6.08 30.85
C SER A 345 16.86 -4.60 31.25
N LEU A 346 16.20 -4.29 32.36
CA LEU A 346 16.11 -2.92 32.91
C LEU A 346 17.25 -2.63 33.90
N ASP A 347 17.76 -3.65 34.62
CA ASP A 347 18.80 -3.49 35.64
C ASP A 347 20.22 -3.47 35.06
N ASP A 348 20.49 -4.26 34.00
CA ASP A 348 21.81 -4.23 33.33
C ASP A 348 22.08 -2.92 32.57
N ASP A 349 21.01 -2.23 32.13
CA ASP A 349 21.15 -0.90 31.49
C ASP A 349 21.23 0.27 32.49
N ALA A 350 20.88 0.06 33.74
CA ALA A 350 20.86 1.13 34.78
C ALA A 350 22.25 1.54 35.25
N HIS A 351 23.27 0.70 35.05
CA HIS A 351 24.66 0.96 35.52
C HIS A 351 25.59 1.49 34.41
N VAL A 352 25.12 1.61 33.14
CA VAL A 352 25.94 2.20 32.07
C VAL A 352 25.68 3.69 32.01
N ASP A 353 26.72 4.49 32.22
CA ASP A 353 26.68 5.94 32.10
C ASP A 353 26.12 6.39 30.76
N LYS A 354 25.23 7.40 30.77
CA LYS A 354 24.59 7.95 29.58
C LYS A 354 25.59 8.38 28.51
N GLU A 355 26.74 8.90 28.90
CA GLU A 355 27.79 9.33 27.95
C GLU A 355 28.43 8.15 27.25
N THR A 356 28.72 7.06 27.97
CA THR A 356 29.29 5.83 27.43
C THR A 356 28.32 5.19 26.43
N ARG A 357 27.02 5.15 26.75
CA ARG A 357 25.98 4.66 25.84
C ARG A 357 25.86 5.53 24.59
N LYS A 358 25.90 6.86 24.70
CA LYS A 358 25.89 7.81 23.59
C LYS A 358 27.11 7.65 22.69
N ALA A 359 28.31 7.54 23.29
CA ALA A 359 29.56 7.34 22.57
C ALA A 359 29.53 5.99 21.79
N PHE A 360 29.06 4.92 22.42
CA PHE A 360 28.91 3.61 21.79
C PHE A 360 27.94 3.65 20.59
N THR A 361 26.77 4.25 20.79
CA THR A 361 25.78 4.40 19.69
C THR A 361 26.33 5.26 18.55
N MET A 362 27.07 6.32 18.86
CA MET A 362 27.72 7.15 17.86
C MET A 362 28.76 6.34 17.06
N LYS A 363 29.58 5.52 17.72
CA LYS A 363 30.60 4.66 17.09
C LYS A 363 29.96 3.56 16.25
N MET A 364 28.98 2.83 16.80
CA MET A 364 28.46 1.61 16.20
C MET A 364 27.35 1.85 15.18
N VAL A 365 26.62 2.96 15.26
CA VAL A 365 25.50 3.27 14.34
C VAL A 365 25.86 4.43 13.42
N TYR A 366 26.01 5.63 13.96
CA TYR A 366 26.14 6.83 13.14
C TYR A 366 27.47 6.97 12.39
N LYS A 367 28.56 6.44 12.94
CA LYS A 367 29.89 6.40 12.30
C LYS A 367 30.15 5.09 11.54
N ASN A 368 29.21 4.13 11.55
CA ASN A 368 29.38 2.86 10.85
C ASN A 368 28.86 2.96 9.39
N PRO A 369 29.74 2.96 8.37
CA PRO A 369 29.33 3.13 6.97
C PRO A 369 28.41 2.00 6.48
N ILE A 370 28.57 0.77 7.02
CA ILE A 370 27.74 -0.37 6.61
C ILE A 370 26.28 -0.13 6.97
N ILE A 371 25.98 0.49 8.13
CA ILE A 371 24.61 0.81 8.53
C ILE A 371 23.99 1.85 7.60
N TRP A 372 24.74 2.86 7.16
CA TRP A 372 24.26 3.82 6.18
C TRP A 372 23.98 3.19 4.82
N VAL A 373 24.88 2.31 4.35
CA VAL A 373 24.64 1.56 3.10
C VAL A 373 23.40 0.68 3.21
N LEU A 374 23.19 0.00 4.36
CA LEU A 374 21.97 -0.77 4.62
C LEU A 374 20.71 0.12 4.66
N ALA A 375 20.82 1.33 5.22
CA ALA A 375 19.72 2.29 5.22
C ALA A 375 19.36 2.76 3.81
N PHE A 376 20.36 3.12 2.99
CA PHE A 376 20.15 3.45 1.59
C PHE A 376 19.60 2.26 0.79
N ALA A 377 20.12 1.05 1.01
CA ALA A 377 19.59 -0.15 0.38
C ALA A 377 18.10 -0.36 0.73
N ASN A 378 17.74 -0.14 2.00
CA ASN A 378 16.35 -0.25 2.45
C ASN A 378 15.42 0.74 1.75
N PHE A 379 15.90 1.94 1.44
CA PHE A 379 15.15 2.91 0.63
C PHE A 379 14.76 2.33 -0.72
N PHE A 380 15.69 1.74 -1.48
CA PHE A 380 15.40 1.16 -2.80
C PHE A 380 14.50 -0.07 -2.72
N VAL A 381 14.70 -0.94 -1.73
CA VAL A 381 13.81 -2.09 -1.46
C VAL A 381 12.37 -1.63 -1.26
N TYR A 382 12.18 -0.57 -0.46
CA TYR A 382 10.86 -0.06 -0.15
C TYR A 382 10.24 0.74 -1.31
N VAL A 383 11.05 1.40 -2.17
CA VAL A 383 10.52 1.99 -3.42
C VAL A 383 9.88 0.92 -4.27
N VAL A 384 10.60 -0.19 -4.55
CA VAL A 384 10.07 -1.28 -5.38
C VAL A 384 8.83 -1.89 -4.73
N ARG A 385 8.89 -2.21 -3.44
CA ARG A 385 7.78 -2.83 -2.71
C ARG A 385 6.52 -1.97 -2.69
N PHE A 386 6.63 -0.70 -2.30
CA PHE A 386 5.48 0.18 -2.20
C PHE A 386 4.91 0.55 -3.56
N SER A 387 5.75 0.68 -4.62
CA SER A 387 5.25 0.88 -5.97
C SER A 387 4.31 -0.25 -6.40
N VAL A 388 4.64 -1.50 -6.09
CA VAL A 388 3.76 -2.64 -6.40
C VAL A 388 2.53 -2.69 -5.49
N LEU A 389 2.69 -2.53 -4.17
CA LEU A 389 1.58 -2.67 -3.23
C LEU A 389 0.57 -1.54 -3.29
N ASP A 390 1.05 -0.31 -3.46
CA ASP A 390 0.19 0.86 -3.37
C ASP A 390 -0.46 1.18 -4.73
N TRP A 391 0.22 0.90 -5.84
CA TRP A 391 -0.29 1.16 -7.18
C TRP A 391 -0.74 -0.08 -7.94
N GLY A 392 -0.39 -1.28 -7.45
CA GLY A 392 -0.72 -2.55 -8.10
C GLY A 392 -2.20 -2.69 -8.43
N PRO A 393 -3.14 -2.50 -7.49
CA PRO A 393 -4.57 -2.60 -7.79
C PRO A 393 -4.99 -1.68 -8.93
N LYS A 394 -4.56 -0.40 -8.89
CA LYS A 394 -4.89 0.58 -9.93
C LYS A 394 -4.24 0.26 -11.27
N PHE A 395 -2.95 -0.09 -11.25
CA PHE A 395 -2.23 -0.47 -12.47
C PHE A 395 -2.84 -1.72 -13.14
N LEU A 396 -3.10 -2.77 -12.36
CA LEU A 396 -3.64 -4.03 -12.90
C LEU A 396 -5.04 -3.84 -13.50
N THR A 397 -5.86 -2.98 -12.92
CA THR A 397 -7.21 -2.69 -13.46
C THR A 397 -7.18 -1.74 -14.64
N GLU A 398 -6.39 -0.65 -14.59
CA GLU A 398 -6.40 0.37 -15.65
C GLU A 398 -5.48 0.07 -16.83
N ALA A 399 -4.31 -0.48 -16.58
CA ALA A 399 -3.29 -0.71 -17.60
C ALA A 399 -3.27 -2.16 -18.11
N CYS A 400 -3.48 -3.16 -17.23
CA CYS A 400 -3.56 -4.56 -17.63
C CYS A 400 -5.00 -5.01 -17.92
N ASN A 401 -5.99 -4.15 -17.75
CA ASN A 401 -7.42 -4.45 -17.97
C ASN A 401 -7.93 -5.67 -17.17
N MET A 402 -7.35 -5.93 -15.99
CA MET A 402 -7.82 -7.00 -15.11
C MET A 402 -9.09 -6.57 -14.37
N THR A 403 -9.96 -7.54 -14.09
CA THR A 403 -11.10 -7.32 -13.18
C THR A 403 -10.59 -6.99 -11.78
N TYR A 404 -11.40 -6.33 -10.96
CA TYR A 404 -11.03 -5.97 -9.60
C TYR A 404 -10.69 -7.19 -8.74
N GLU A 405 -11.40 -8.30 -8.92
CA GLU A 405 -11.16 -9.56 -8.22
C GLU A 405 -9.81 -10.16 -8.60
N LYS A 406 -9.47 -10.18 -9.89
CA LYS A 406 -8.16 -10.66 -10.37
C LYS A 406 -7.03 -9.77 -9.85
N ALA A 407 -7.20 -8.46 -9.88
CA ALA A 407 -6.22 -7.51 -9.35
C ALA A 407 -6.03 -7.67 -7.83
N GLY A 408 -7.12 -7.82 -7.08
CA GLY A 408 -7.07 -8.13 -5.64
C GLY A 408 -6.39 -9.46 -5.35
N GLY A 409 -6.74 -10.50 -6.12
CA GLY A 409 -6.09 -11.81 -6.05
C GLY A 409 -4.59 -11.77 -6.35
N ALA A 410 -4.18 -11.01 -7.36
CA ALA A 410 -2.78 -10.84 -7.73
C ALA A 410 -1.95 -10.20 -6.60
N VAL A 411 -2.49 -9.15 -5.95
CA VAL A 411 -1.84 -8.52 -4.80
C VAL A 411 -1.82 -9.45 -3.59
N ALA A 412 -2.87 -10.23 -3.39
CA ALA A 412 -2.89 -11.24 -2.30
C ALA A 412 -1.82 -12.31 -2.51
N VAL A 413 -1.67 -12.82 -3.73
CA VAL A 413 -0.64 -13.82 -4.06
C VAL A 413 0.77 -13.23 -3.93
N PHE A 414 0.98 -11.96 -4.32
CA PHE A 414 2.24 -11.24 -4.09
C PHE A 414 2.62 -11.22 -2.60
N GLU A 415 1.68 -10.90 -1.70
CA GLU A 415 1.88 -10.88 -0.25
C GLU A 415 2.16 -12.29 0.32
N ILE A 416 1.41 -13.31 -0.10
CA ILE A 416 1.58 -14.70 0.36
C ILE A 416 2.95 -15.25 -0.07
N MET A 417 3.33 -15.04 -1.34
CA MET A 417 4.64 -15.44 -1.83
C MET A 417 5.76 -14.69 -1.14
N GLY A 418 5.51 -13.46 -0.70
CA GLY A 418 6.42 -12.70 0.13
C GLY A 418 6.73 -13.39 1.47
N ILE A 419 5.74 -14.02 2.13
CA ILE A 419 5.97 -14.81 3.35
C ILE A 419 6.95 -15.95 3.09
N LEU A 420 6.73 -16.71 2.02
CA LEU A 420 7.62 -17.79 1.62
C LEU A 420 9.03 -17.26 1.31
N GLY A 421 9.11 -16.13 0.61
CA GLY A 421 10.37 -15.47 0.28
C GLY A 421 11.18 -15.06 1.50
N MET A 422 10.54 -14.51 2.55
CA MET A 422 11.21 -14.19 3.82
C MET A 422 11.83 -15.42 4.48
N ILE A 423 11.08 -16.52 4.53
CA ILE A 423 11.54 -17.78 5.16
C ILE A 423 12.74 -18.35 4.37
N VAL A 424 12.61 -18.45 3.05
CA VAL A 424 13.67 -18.97 2.19
C VAL A 424 14.91 -18.09 2.25
N ALA A 425 14.75 -16.77 2.22
CA ALA A 425 15.87 -15.82 2.33
C ALA A 425 16.63 -15.97 3.67
N GLY A 426 15.92 -16.22 4.77
CA GLY A 426 16.53 -16.54 6.07
C GLY A 426 17.38 -17.81 5.98
N ILE A 427 16.83 -18.91 5.46
CA ILE A 427 17.53 -20.20 5.30
C ILE A 427 18.77 -20.05 4.39
N VAL A 428 18.64 -19.33 3.27
CA VAL A 428 19.74 -19.04 2.34
C VAL A 428 20.84 -18.23 3.03
N THR A 429 20.46 -17.23 3.83
CA THR A 429 21.41 -16.43 4.61
C THR A 429 22.26 -17.30 5.54
N ASP A 430 21.62 -18.18 6.27
CA ASP A 430 22.31 -19.00 7.28
C ASP A 430 23.14 -20.11 6.64
N ARG A 431 22.59 -20.83 5.63
CA ARG A 431 23.23 -22.00 5.06
C ARG A 431 24.25 -21.68 3.96
N LEU A 432 23.93 -20.74 3.04
CA LEU A 432 24.78 -20.44 1.89
C LEU A 432 25.75 -19.27 2.15
N PHE A 433 25.34 -18.27 2.93
CA PHE A 433 26.13 -17.06 3.15
C PHE A 433 26.68 -16.93 4.57
N SER A 434 26.58 -17.97 5.41
CA SER A 434 27.14 -18.02 6.77
C SER A 434 26.70 -16.81 7.62
N GLY A 435 25.41 -16.44 7.54
CA GLY A 435 24.82 -15.32 8.28
C GLY A 435 25.05 -13.91 7.68
N ARG A 436 25.65 -13.82 6.47
CA ARG A 436 25.86 -12.54 5.77
C ARG A 436 24.60 -12.10 5.02
N ALA A 437 23.64 -11.57 5.72
CA ALA A 437 22.32 -11.21 5.21
C ALA A 437 22.36 -10.25 4.00
N HIS A 438 23.31 -9.32 3.93
CA HIS A 438 23.48 -8.39 2.80
C HIS A 438 23.72 -9.08 1.47
N ARG A 439 24.37 -10.28 1.46
CA ARG A 439 24.59 -11.07 0.24
C ARG A 439 23.29 -11.69 -0.26
N THR A 440 22.47 -12.22 0.64
CA THR A 440 21.12 -12.71 0.30
C THR A 440 20.25 -11.59 -0.24
N CYS A 441 20.30 -10.41 0.40
CA CYS A 441 19.55 -9.23 -0.06
C CYS A 441 19.92 -8.83 -1.48
N LEU A 442 21.21 -8.89 -1.86
CA LEU A 442 21.65 -8.62 -3.22
C LEU A 442 20.97 -9.56 -4.23
N TRP A 443 21.04 -10.88 -4.01
CA TRP A 443 20.45 -11.86 -4.92
C TRP A 443 18.92 -11.76 -4.96
N CYS A 444 18.31 -11.45 -3.84
CA CYS A 444 16.87 -11.17 -3.80
C CYS A 444 16.52 -9.93 -4.64
N MET A 445 17.30 -8.85 -4.58
CA MET A 445 17.06 -7.65 -5.40
C MET A 445 17.29 -7.92 -6.90
N VAL A 446 18.28 -8.75 -7.26
CA VAL A 446 18.47 -9.21 -8.65
C VAL A 446 17.24 -9.98 -9.12
N GLY A 447 16.75 -10.94 -8.31
CA GLY A 447 15.54 -11.71 -8.61
C GLY A 447 14.28 -10.84 -8.73
N ALA A 448 14.11 -9.87 -7.83
CA ALA A 448 12.99 -8.92 -7.90
C ALA A 448 13.06 -8.05 -9.16
N GLY A 449 14.24 -7.52 -9.50
CA GLY A 449 14.45 -6.74 -10.72
C GLY A 449 14.19 -7.56 -11.98
N ALA A 450 14.66 -8.82 -12.02
CA ALA A 450 14.41 -9.73 -13.14
C ALA A 450 12.91 -10.07 -13.29
N ALA A 451 12.22 -10.34 -12.17
CA ALA A 451 10.78 -10.59 -12.18
C ALA A 451 9.99 -9.35 -12.66
N MET A 452 10.35 -8.15 -12.20
CA MET A 452 9.72 -6.90 -12.68
C MET A 452 10.01 -6.65 -14.16
N GLY A 453 11.22 -6.97 -14.64
CA GLY A 453 11.59 -6.91 -16.07
C GLY A 453 10.77 -7.87 -16.93
N ALA A 454 10.61 -9.12 -16.47
CA ALA A 454 9.75 -10.10 -17.14
C ALA A 454 8.28 -9.66 -17.16
N PHE A 455 7.77 -9.16 -16.02
CA PHE A 455 6.42 -8.60 -15.94
C PHE A 455 6.23 -7.46 -16.94
N TYR A 456 7.18 -6.53 -17.02
CA TYR A 456 7.13 -5.41 -17.95
C TYR A 456 7.16 -5.87 -19.41
N THR A 457 7.97 -6.88 -19.75
CA THR A 457 8.02 -7.46 -21.10
C THR A 457 6.66 -8.06 -21.49
N PHE A 458 6.02 -8.79 -20.58
CA PHE A 458 4.69 -9.37 -20.82
C PHE A 458 3.59 -8.30 -20.91
N TYR A 459 3.70 -7.25 -20.10
CA TYR A 459 2.80 -6.11 -20.19
C TYR A 459 2.87 -5.38 -21.54
N LEU A 460 4.08 -5.24 -22.10
CA LEU A 460 4.26 -4.60 -23.42
C LEU A 460 3.76 -5.46 -24.57
N ASN A 461 3.60 -6.78 -24.39
CA ASN A 461 3.16 -7.73 -25.40
C ASN A 461 1.85 -8.42 -24.94
N PRO A 462 0.71 -7.72 -24.96
CA PRO A 462 -0.58 -8.28 -24.56
C PRO A 462 -0.92 -9.51 -25.43
N GLY A 463 -1.32 -10.60 -24.80
CA GLY A 463 -1.61 -11.87 -25.49
C GLY A 463 -0.43 -12.86 -25.60
N MET A 464 0.80 -12.45 -25.27
CA MET A 464 1.95 -13.35 -25.21
C MET A 464 1.79 -14.41 -24.11
N VAL A 465 1.19 -14.02 -22.99
CA VAL A 465 0.95 -14.90 -21.84
C VAL A 465 -0.44 -14.69 -21.26
N SER A 466 -0.95 -15.71 -20.55
CA SER A 466 -2.21 -15.58 -19.81
C SER A 466 -2.07 -14.72 -18.56
N ASP A 467 -3.20 -14.19 -18.05
CA ASP A 467 -3.25 -13.45 -16.77
C ASP A 467 -2.59 -14.26 -15.63
N GLY A 468 -2.78 -15.60 -15.63
CA GLY A 468 -2.18 -16.47 -14.61
C GLY A 468 -0.66 -16.43 -14.59
N VAL A 469 -0.01 -16.38 -15.75
CA VAL A 469 1.45 -16.24 -15.86
C VAL A 469 1.89 -14.86 -15.38
N LEU A 470 1.16 -13.81 -15.76
CA LEU A 470 1.44 -12.44 -15.32
C LEU A 470 1.35 -12.31 -13.80
N ILE A 471 0.31 -12.89 -13.19
CA ILE A 471 0.15 -12.97 -11.73
C ILE A 471 1.28 -13.79 -11.10
N GLY A 472 1.68 -14.91 -11.71
CA GLY A 472 2.78 -15.75 -11.25
C GLY A 472 4.13 -15.00 -11.22
N VAL A 473 4.40 -14.18 -12.24
CA VAL A 473 5.62 -13.35 -12.27
C VAL A 473 5.57 -12.25 -11.22
N LEU A 474 4.41 -11.63 -11.01
CA LEU A 474 4.21 -10.66 -9.93
C LEU A 474 4.41 -11.31 -8.56
N ALA A 475 3.90 -12.52 -8.36
CA ALA A 475 4.10 -13.33 -7.16
C ALA A 475 5.58 -13.62 -6.90
N LEU A 476 6.34 -13.92 -7.99
CA LEU A 476 7.79 -14.12 -7.91
C LEU A 476 8.53 -12.84 -7.51
N ALA A 477 8.08 -11.67 -7.98
CA ALA A 477 8.61 -10.39 -7.52
C ALA A 477 8.35 -10.21 -6.01
N GLY A 478 7.18 -10.59 -5.51
CA GLY A 478 6.85 -10.60 -4.08
C GLY A 478 7.77 -11.52 -3.28
N PHE A 479 7.97 -12.75 -3.77
CA PHE A 479 8.90 -13.70 -3.16
C PHE A 479 10.29 -13.11 -2.94
N PHE A 480 10.83 -12.44 -3.93
CA PHE A 480 12.17 -11.87 -3.82
C PHE A 480 12.23 -10.58 -3.01
N ILE A 481 11.27 -9.67 -3.13
CA ILE A 481 11.35 -8.35 -2.46
C ILE A 481 11.19 -8.42 -0.94
N TYR A 482 10.47 -9.42 -0.42
CA TYR A 482 10.26 -9.59 1.01
C TYR A 482 11.47 -10.15 1.75
N GLY A 483 12.38 -10.84 1.06
CA GLY A 483 13.66 -11.27 1.62
C GLY A 483 14.49 -10.11 2.19
N PRO A 484 14.88 -9.12 1.37
CA PRO A 484 15.58 -7.93 1.83
C PRO A 484 14.81 -7.16 2.92
N GLN A 485 13.49 -7.02 2.79
CA GLN A 485 12.66 -6.34 3.78
C GLN A 485 12.82 -6.95 5.19
N ALA A 486 12.90 -8.27 5.30
CA ALA A 486 13.08 -8.94 6.58
C ALA A 486 14.55 -8.92 7.05
N LEU A 487 15.50 -9.10 6.12
CA LEU A 487 16.90 -9.32 6.44
C LEU A 487 17.70 -8.04 6.72
N ILE A 488 17.32 -6.89 6.13
CA ILE A 488 18.06 -5.63 6.33
C ILE A 488 18.05 -5.20 7.80
N GLY A 489 16.90 -5.32 8.46
CA GLY A 489 16.80 -5.03 9.89
C GLY A 489 17.68 -5.93 10.75
N ILE A 490 17.75 -7.21 10.40
CA ILE A 490 18.64 -8.18 11.08
C ILE A 490 20.12 -7.85 10.82
N ALA A 491 20.48 -7.52 9.57
CA ALA A 491 21.83 -7.11 9.22
C ALA A 491 22.27 -5.85 9.98
N ALA A 492 21.40 -4.83 10.08
CA ALA A 492 21.67 -3.60 10.81
C ALA A 492 21.82 -3.86 12.32
N ALA A 493 20.94 -4.69 12.88
CA ALA A 493 21.02 -5.09 14.29
C ALA A 493 22.34 -5.82 14.61
N ASN A 494 22.76 -6.75 13.74
CA ASN A 494 24.02 -7.48 13.89
C ASN A 494 25.24 -6.55 13.77
N GLN A 495 25.23 -5.58 12.85
CA GLN A 495 26.31 -4.60 12.69
C GLN A 495 26.41 -3.63 13.88
N ALA A 496 25.29 -3.28 14.49
CA ALA A 496 25.24 -2.39 15.66
C ALA A 496 25.47 -3.10 16.99
N THR A 497 25.48 -4.44 16.98
CA THR A 497 25.43 -5.33 18.15
C THR A 497 24.15 -5.15 18.99
N LYS A 498 23.93 -6.04 19.97
CA LYS A 498 22.69 -6.03 20.79
C LYS A 498 22.46 -4.68 21.48
N LYS A 499 23.54 -3.98 21.90
CA LYS A 499 23.45 -2.73 22.67
C LYS A 499 22.91 -1.53 21.85
N ALA A 500 23.04 -1.51 20.51
CA ALA A 500 22.60 -0.41 19.67
C ALA A 500 21.67 -0.85 18.52
N ALA A 501 21.20 -2.11 18.54
CA ALA A 501 20.35 -2.71 17.50
C ALA A 501 19.05 -1.93 17.24
N ALA A 502 18.39 -1.45 18.29
CA ALA A 502 17.16 -0.68 18.16
C ALA A 502 17.37 0.65 17.42
N THR A 503 18.46 1.37 17.74
CA THR A 503 18.82 2.63 17.07
C THR A 503 19.16 2.41 15.59
N ALA A 504 19.92 1.34 15.29
CA ALA A 504 20.27 0.98 13.92
C ALA A 504 19.02 0.64 13.10
N ASN A 505 18.11 -0.17 13.64
CA ASN A 505 16.83 -0.47 13.00
C ASN A 505 15.94 0.77 12.83
N GLY A 506 15.97 1.68 13.79
CA GLY A 506 15.28 2.97 13.70
C GLY A 506 15.79 3.80 12.51
N LEU A 507 17.11 3.95 12.38
CA LEU A 507 17.74 4.68 11.27
C LEU A 507 17.40 4.06 9.93
N VAL A 508 17.58 2.74 9.80
CA VAL A 508 17.24 2.00 8.56
C VAL A 508 15.75 2.11 8.24
N GLY A 509 14.89 2.08 9.25
CA GLY A 509 13.44 2.24 9.10
C GLY A 509 13.04 3.61 8.56
N ILE A 510 13.71 4.70 8.98
CA ILE A 510 13.45 6.06 8.45
C ILE A 510 13.65 6.09 6.94
N PHE A 511 14.76 5.53 6.43
CA PHE A 511 15.01 5.46 4.98
C PHE A 511 13.97 4.64 4.24
N GLY A 512 13.44 3.57 4.87
CA GLY A 512 12.32 2.81 4.31
C GLY A 512 11.07 3.67 4.10
N TYR A 513 10.72 4.57 5.02
CA TYR A 513 9.56 5.46 4.86
C TYR A 513 9.84 6.69 4.00
N LEU A 514 11.07 7.18 3.93
CA LEU A 514 11.45 8.23 2.97
C LEU A 514 11.23 7.78 1.52
N SER A 515 11.27 6.48 1.24
CA SER A 515 10.99 5.91 -0.08
C SER A 515 9.59 6.26 -0.61
N THR A 516 8.63 6.57 0.29
CA THR A 516 7.26 6.95 -0.10
C THR A 516 7.22 8.25 -0.91
N ALA A 517 8.24 9.10 -0.84
CA ALA A 517 8.35 10.27 -1.69
C ALA A 517 8.47 9.86 -3.18
N ILE A 518 9.21 8.79 -3.48
CA ILE A 518 9.35 8.27 -4.84
C ILE A 518 8.20 7.33 -5.18
N SER A 519 7.92 6.34 -4.34
CA SER A 519 6.85 5.36 -4.62
C SER A 519 5.44 5.96 -4.55
N GLY A 520 5.23 7.06 -3.84
CA GLY A 520 3.98 7.81 -3.83
C GLY A 520 3.97 8.88 -4.92
N TYR A 521 4.53 10.06 -4.62
CA TYR A 521 4.50 11.21 -5.54
C TYR A 521 5.20 10.93 -6.87
N GLY A 522 6.40 10.35 -6.84
CA GLY A 522 7.17 10.08 -8.06
C GLY A 522 6.43 9.16 -9.03
N VAL A 523 5.88 8.05 -8.53
CA VAL A 523 5.09 7.11 -9.35
C VAL A 523 3.82 7.78 -9.87
N GLY A 524 3.07 8.51 -9.03
CA GLY A 524 1.85 9.19 -9.43
C GLY A 524 2.11 10.23 -10.53
N TRP A 525 3.17 11.04 -10.37
CA TRP A 525 3.56 12.05 -11.34
C TRP A 525 4.03 11.44 -12.67
N LEU A 526 4.84 10.38 -12.62
CA LEU A 526 5.26 9.65 -13.83
C LEU A 526 4.05 9.04 -14.56
N ALA A 527 3.11 8.44 -13.82
CA ALA A 527 1.94 7.83 -14.42
C ALA A 527 1.04 8.86 -15.13
N ASP A 528 0.86 10.05 -14.56
CA ASP A 528 0.04 11.11 -15.16
C ASP A 528 0.70 11.77 -16.37
N ASN A 529 2.02 12.02 -16.34
CA ASN A 529 2.71 12.78 -17.37
C ASN A 529 3.32 11.92 -18.49
N PHE A 530 3.77 10.71 -18.16
CA PHE A 530 4.51 9.83 -19.09
C PHE A 530 3.86 8.46 -19.26
N GLY A 531 2.87 8.10 -18.41
CA GLY A 531 2.20 6.80 -18.43
C GLY A 531 2.92 5.70 -17.66
N TRP A 532 2.27 4.55 -17.57
CA TRP A 532 2.72 3.42 -16.76
C TRP A 532 4.04 2.80 -17.24
N ASN A 533 4.38 2.89 -18.53
CA ASN A 533 5.65 2.38 -19.07
C ASN A 533 6.85 2.98 -18.35
N TYR A 534 6.87 4.30 -18.18
CA TYR A 534 7.96 4.98 -17.50
C TYR A 534 8.01 4.70 -16.00
N VAL A 535 6.86 4.41 -15.39
CA VAL A 535 6.80 3.95 -13.99
C VAL A 535 7.56 2.64 -13.85
N PHE A 536 7.33 1.65 -14.75
CA PHE A 536 8.05 0.37 -14.70
C PHE A 536 9.54 0.50 -14.91
N ILE A 537 9.94 1.30 -15.92
CA ILE A 537 11.36 1.58 -16.15
C ILE A 537 12.00 2.20 -14.90
N GLY A 538 11.32 3.15 -14.26
CA GLY A 538 11.77 3.76 -13.02
C GLY A 538 11.91 2.76 -11.87
N VAL A 539 10.91 1.90 -11.66
CA VAL A 539 10.95 0.87 -10.59
C VAL A 539 12.07 -0.14 -10.83
N ILE A 540 12.27 -0.59 -12.08
CA ILE A 540 13.37 -1.50 -12.45
C ILE A 540 14.71 -0.80 -12.22
N ALA A 541 14.86 0.47 -12.62
CA ALA A 541 16.07 1.25 -12.38
C ALA A 541 16.38 1.35 -10.87
N MET A 542 15.37 1.58 -10.02
CA MET A 542 15.53 1.58 -8.56
C MET A 542 15.97 0.22 -8.03
N ALA A 543 15.46 -0.89 -8.58
CA ALA A 543 15.92 -2.23 -8.22
C ALA A 543 17.39 -2.43 -8.58
N VAL A 544 17.82 -2.00 -9.77
CA VAL A 544 19.23 -2.07 -10.21
C VAL A 544 20.13 -1.23 -9.30
N VAL A 545 19.74 0.00 -8.96
CA VAL A 545 20.50 0.81 -8.01
C VAL A 545 20.59 0.12 -6.64
N GLY A 546 19.50 -0.49 -6.17
CA GLY A 546 19.52 -1.30 -4.94
C GLY A 546 20.52 -2.45 -4.98
N VAL A 547 20.64 -3.15 -6.13
CA VAL A 547 21.66 -4.19 -6.35
C VAL A 547 23.08 -3.60 -6.24
N LEU A 548 23.34 -2.47 -6.88
CA LEU A 548 24.65 -1.78 -6.82
C LEU A 548 25.01 -1.36 -5.40
N VAL A 549 24.03 -0.87 -4.64
CA VAL A 549 24.21 -0.51 -3.23
C VAL A 549 24.56 -1.73 -2.39
N PHE A 550 23.89 -2.86 -2.55
CA PHE A 550 24.27 -4.09 -1.84
C PHE A 550 25.62 -4.64 -2.28
N LEU A 551 25.96 -4.49 -3.56
CA LEU A 551 27.25 -4.93 -4.10
C LEU A 551 28.43 -4.19 -3.44
N SER A 552 28.26 -2.90 -3.10
CA SER A 552 29.28 -2.09 -2.42
C SER A 552 29.70 -2.64 -1.06
N ILE A 553 28.84 -3.43 -0.40
CA ILE A 553 29.12 -4.07 0.89
C ILE A 553 29.27 -5.59 0.79
N TRP A 554 29.48 -6.15 -0.40
CA TRP A 554 29.62 -7.60 -0.59
C TRP A 554 30.67 -8.25 0.31
N GLY A 555 31.80 -7.56 0.54
CA GLY A 555 32.90 -8.00 1.41
C GLY A 555 32.68 -7.77 2.90
N ALA A 556 31.58 -7.12 3.31
CA ALA A 556 31.35 -6.79 4.70
C ALA A 556 31.25 -8.03 5.60
N LYS A 557 31.72 -7.90 6.86
CA LYS A 557 31.55 -8.93 7.89
C LYS A 557 30.06 -9.06 8.25
N ARG A 558 29.67 -10.23 8.76
CA ARG A 558 28.28 -10.52 9.15
C ARG A 558 27.77 -9.67 10.31
N ASP A 559 28.70 -9.26 11.21
CA ASP A 559 28.37 -8.51 12.43
C ASP A 559 29.48 -7.49 12.78
N GLY A 560 29.21 -6.66 13.78
CA GLY A 560 30.11 -5.60 14.24
C GLY A 560 30.78 -5.89 15.59
N TYR A 561 30.75 -7.13 16.10
CA TYR A 561 31.29 -7.43 17.43
C TYR A 561 32.80 -7.16 17.54
N ASP A 562 33.56 -7.43 16.47
CA ASP A 562 35.00 -7.09 16.47
C ASP A 562 35.26 -5.59 16.67
N LYS A 563 34.40 -4.73 16.04
CA LYS A 563 34.50 -3.27 16.18
C LYS A 563 34.02 -2.78 17.55
N ALA A 564 33.13 -3.52 18.19
CA ALA A 564 32.63 -3.17 19.52
C ALA A 564 33.67 -3.43 20.60
N ASN A 565 34.53 -4.44 20.40
CA ASN A 565 35.58 -4.84 21.35
C ASN A 565 36.91 -4.10 21.10
N ALA A 566 37.07 -3.44 19.95
CA ALA A 566 38.20 -2.57 19.63
C ALA A 566 37.91 -1.12 20.10
#